data_ac2bd335ab2ae93561aba62260f26615
#
_entry.id   ac2bd335ab2ae93561aba62260f26615
#
_cell.length_a   1.000
_cell.length_b   1.000
_cell.length_c   1.000
_cell.angle_alpha   90.00
_cell.angle_beta   90.00
_cell.angle_gamma   90.00
#
_symmetry.space_group_name_H-M   'P 1'
#
loop_
_entity.id
_entity.type
_entity.pdbx_description
1 polymer ?
#
loop_
_entity_poly.entity_id
_entity_poly.type
_entity_poly.pdbx_seq_one_letter_code
_entity_poly.pdbx_strand_id
1 'polypeptide(L)'
;MPNWTKFDAEVIKKTHGDIFYYRDLYEGKHSEIFPRAKELIEKGEITDNIMYGTHRAKNVRTPYIVANLCKLIPEIPAMLVSRSIGNIQTSFSPDDFQAENINSDTDEIVDEPRDEVSKIINVQQEVIDQIQKNSHLALEHWGNILQQQLDGGLVGVPWLDEKGLRLEFKARDVYYPHDDGLGVDLAYEIEIDEQEYLHVYREQVVNGDLHTRHMLYLLNESRKTEEVPEDETKKLLGMNELEKVYPGRGRPFVIYWPNEKTFMNPLGISCLKGQDGKQDEINWTLTRNAITFERNGKPRIAISKEIMAALQERAQERYGDESKIDHRDLEITTYDDNGKAMEVIQIDITKIGDIQWVKDLMKLMLMETKTSEKVVDFYMENTSTSAQSGVAKFYDLFTSLIKAEQIQSEYIYFLQQLIESALWLANYNDPAVVIEEPEILLKSMIPISRKELIEENNMAYTSETQSLETTIRRNNPNASEEWIQEELARVEAEKTSNDSFSLMRGHQTIQQFMGNRDENGNPIQNNQDDE
;
A
#
# COMPACT_ATOMS: atom_id res chain seq x y z
N MET A 1 15.74 -4.73 -30.59
CA MET A 1 14.62 -5.63 -30.23
C MET A 1 15.15 -6.81 -29.46
N PRO A 2 14.51 -7.25 -28.38
CA PRO A 2 14.87 -8.48 -27.68
C PRO A 2 14.86 -9.69 -28.62
N ASN A 3 15.86 -10.55 -28.47
CA ASN A 3 15.95 -11.77 -29.25
C ASN A 3 15.57 -12.96 -28.33
N TRP A 4 14.42 -13.55 -28.60
CA TRP A 4 13.83 -14.60 -27.77
C TRP A 4 14.34 -15.99 -28.17
N THR A 5 15.66 -16.21 -28.19
CA THR A 5 16.25 -17.54 -28.45
C THR A 5 16.40 -18.38 -27.19
N LYS A 6 16.32 -17.76 -26.02
CA LYS A 6 16.37 -18.38 -24.69
C LYS A 6 15.62 -17.50 -23.71
N PHE A 7 14.91 -18.12 -22.80
CA PHE A 7 14.24 -17.42 -21.70
C PHE A 7 14.50 -18.14 -20.38
N ASP A 8 15.37 -17.55 -19.57
CA ASP A 8 15.78 -18.09 -18.27
C ASP A 8 16.06 -16.97 -17.27
N ALA A 9 16.41 -17.37 -16.05
CA ALA A 9 16.71 -16.45 -14.97
C ALA A 9 17.86 -15.48 -15.30
N GLU A 10 18.80 -15.84 -16.17
CA GLU A 10 19.91 -14.97 -16.57
C GLU A 10 19.42 -13.84 -17.48
N VAL A 11 18.50 -14.13 -18.41
CA VAL A 11 17.88 -13.12 -19.29
C VAL A 11 17.07 -12.14 -18.45
N ILE A 12 16.26 -12.64 -17.52
CA ILE A 12 15.49 -11.80 -16.60
C ILE A 12 16.44 -10.93 -15.75
N LYS A 13 17.46 -11.54 -15.14
CA LYS A 13 18.43 -10.83 -14.31
C LYS A 13 19.20 -9.76 -15.08
N LYS A 14 19.54 -10.00 -16.34
CA LYS A 14 20.26 -9.03 -17.18
C LYS A 14 19.44 -7.75 -17.40
N THR A 15 18.12 -7.86 -17.56
CA THR A 15 17.24 -6.72 -17.82
C THR A 15 16.72 -6.10 -16.53
N HIS A 16 16.35 -6.94 -15.56
CA HIS A 16 15.61 -6.50 -14.37
C HIS A 16 16.44 -6.51 -13.09
N GLY A 17 17.66 -7.08 -13.11
CA GLY A 17 18.51 -7.23 -11.92
C GLY A 17 17.99 -8.32 -10.98
N ASP A 18 18.22 -8.13 -9.68
CA ASP A 18 17.93 -9.15 -8.66
C ASP A 18 16.50 -9.03 -8.08
N ILE A 19 15.47 -8.84 -8.93
CA ILE A 19 14.09 -8.62 -8.46
C ILE A 19 13.55 -9.80 -7.63
N PHE A 20 13.85 -11.04 -8.02
CA PHE A 20 13.43 -12.24 -7.27
C PHE A 20 14.05 -12.27 -5.87
N TYR A 21 15.30 -11.83 -5.73
CA TYR A 21 15.95 -11.69 -4.43
C TYR A 21 15.21 -10.72 -3.51
N TYR A 22 14.75 -9.57 -4.04
CA TYR A 22 13.98 -8.60 -3.25
C TYR A 22 12.58 -9.11 -2.90
N ARG A 23 11.95 -9.92 -3.78
CA ARG A 23 10.69 -10.60 -3.47
C ARG A 23 10.87 -11.60 -2.31
N ASP A 24 11.90 -12.43 -2.36
CA ASP A 24 12.23 -13.37 -1.27
C ASP A 24 12.58 -12.65 0.03
N LEU A 25 13.26 -11.50 -0.05
CA LEU A 25 13.55 -10.65 1.10
C LEU A 25 12.27 -10.08 1.73
N TYR A 26 11.32 -9.65 0.91
CA TYR A 26 9.99 -9.17 1.35
C TYR A 26 9.16 -10.31 1.96
N GLU A 27 9.17 -11.48 1.35
CA GLU A 27 8.43 -12.65 1.84
C GLU A 27 8.98 -13.23 3.16
N GLY A 28 10.20 -12.83 3.54
CA GLY A 28 10.84 -13.30 4.77
C GLY A 28 11.57 -14.63 4.63
N LYS A 29 11.91 -15.06 3.41
CA LYS A 29 12.71 -16.26 3.14
C LYS A 29 14.20 -16.04 3.47
N HIS A 30 14.45 -15.35 4.58
CA HIS A 30 15.78 -14.90 4.97
C HIS A 30 16.75 -16.05 5.27
N SER A 31 16.25 -17.17 5.76
CA SER A 31 17.05 -18.39 5.96
C SER A 31 17.59 -18.98 4.66
N GLU A 32 16.88 -18.70 3.54
CA GLU A 32 17.22 -19.22 2.22
C GLU A 32 18.13 -18.29 1.42
N ILE A 33 18.03 -16.96 1.65
CA ILE A 33 18.76 -15.97 0.87
C ILE A 33 20.05 -15.49 1.53
N PHE A 34 20.11 -15.47 2.89
CA PHE A 34 21.32 -14.99 3.58
C PHE A 34 22.37 -16.09 3.75
N PRO A 35 23.60 -15.87 3.25
CA PRO A 35 24.65 -16.89 3.29
C PRO A 35 25.00 -17.35 4.71
N ARG A 36 25.02 -16.42 5.69
CA ARG A 36 25.28 -16.70 7.10
C ARG A 36 24.23 -17.65 7.69
N ALA A 37 22.96 -17.43 7.43
CA ALA A 37 21.88 -18.27 7.91
C ALA A 37 21.98 -19.69 7.32
N LYS A 38 22.19 -19.82 6.00
CA LYS A 38 22.40 -21.11 5.33
C LYS A 38 23.54 -21.91 5.96
N GLU A 39 24.71 -21.29 6.10
CA GLU A 39 25.90 -21.94 6.66
C GLU A 39 25.65 -22.47 8.08
N LEU A 40 24.97 -21.70 8.92
CA LEU A 40 24.67 -22.10 10.30
C LEU A 40 23.62 -23.21 10.39
N ILE A 41 22.63 -23.20 9.49
CA ILE A 41 21.64 -24.26 9.36
C ILE A 41 22.30 -25.55 8.87
N GLU A 42 23.14 -25.48 7.84
CA GLU A 42 23.89 -26.63 7.32
C GLU A 42 24.82 -27.25 8.38
N LYS A 43 25.51 -26.41 9.17
CA LYS A 43 26.32 -26.87 10.30
C LYS A 43 25.48 -27.41 11.45
N GLY A 44 24.17 -27.22 11.39
CA GLY A 44 23.25 -27.64 12.45
C GLY A 44 23.43 -26.87 13.76
N GLU A 45 23.94 -25.65 13.74
CA GLU A 45 24.05 -24.78 14.92
C GLU A 45 22.70 -24.14 15.29
N ILE A 46 21.89 -23.85 14.27
CA ILE A 46 20.53 -23.34 14.38
C ILE A 46 19.58 -24.19 13.53
N THR A 47 18.29 -24.06 13.73
CA THR A 47 17.25 -24.65 12.87
C THR A 47 16.66 -23.58 11.96
N ASP A 48 16.00 -24.01 10.88
CA ASP A 48 15.22 -23.13 10.02
C ASP A 48 14.14 -22.40 10.84
N ASN A 49 13.73 -21.23 10.36
CA ASN A 49 12.62 -20.46 10.91
C ASN A 49 11.26 -21.12 10.64
N ILE A 50 11.19 -22.08 9.71
CA ILE A 50 9.96 -22.83 9.41
C ILE A 50 9.77 -23.96 10.41
N MET A 51 8.73 -23.87 11.22
CA MET A 51 8.42 -24.83 12.28
C MET A 51 7.48 -25.93 11.79
N TYR A 52 7.91 -26.81 10.89
CA TYR A 52 7.17 -28.01 10.54
C TYR A 52 7.42 -29.12 11.57
N GLY A 53 6.34 -29.70 12.11
CA GLY A 53 6.32 -30.54 13.30
C GLY A 53 7.19 -31.80 13.30
N THR A 54 7.69 -32.25 12.16
CA THR A 54 8.56 -33.44 12.02
C THR A 54 10.03 -33.17 12.25
N HIS A 55 10.49 -31.93 12.14
CA HIS A 55 11.90 -31.55 12.32
C HIS A 55 12.32 -31.27 13.76
N ARG A 56 11.39 -31.34 14.72
CA ARG A 56 11.68 -31.26 16.15
C ARG A 56 12.25 -32.57 16.71
N ALA A 57 13.09 -33.23 15.94
CA ALA A 57 13.76 -34.42 16.41
C ALA A 57 14.75 -34.10 17.53
N LYS A 58 14.49 -34.64 18.67
CA LYS A 58 15.39 -34.99 19.78
C LYS A 58 16.36 -33.95 20.36
N ASN A 59 16.84 -32.94 19.61
CA ASN A 59 17.66 -31.84 20.11
C ASN A 59 17.01 -30.53 19.68
N VAL A 60 16.23 -29.91 20.53
CA VAL A 60 15.66 -28.58 20.29
C VAL A 60 16.80 -27.58 20.19
N ARG A 61 17.06 -27.07 18.99
CA ARG A 61 18.02 -26.00 18.79
C ARG A 61 17.26 -24.70 18.60
N THR A 62 17.93 -23.59 18.87
CA THR A 62 17.35 -22.26 18.68
C THR A 62 17.03 -22.05 17.20
N PRO A 63 15.79 -21.68 16.83
CA PRO A 63 15.44 -21.38 15.47
C PRO A 63 16.10 -20.07 15.03
N TYR A 64 16.33 -19.92 13.74
CA TYR A 64 16.70 -18.64 13.13
C TYR A 64 15.52 -17.65 13.26
N ILE A 65 15.75 -16.52 13.93
CA ILE A 65 14.70 -15.54 14.20
C ILE A 65 14.68 -14.52 13.06
N VAL A 66 13.56 -14.45 12.36
CA VAL A 66 13.32 -13.48 11.29
C VAL A 66 12.44 -12.35 11.82
N ALA A 67 13.01 -11.14 11.93
CA ALA A 67 12.25 -9.92 12.19
C ALA A 67 12.17 -9.13 10.87
N ASN A 68 11.19 -9.44 10.04
CA ASN A 68 11.10 -8.94 8.67
C ASN A 68 10.66 -7.46 8.61
N LEU A 69 11.60 -6.54 8.82
CA LEU A 69 11.38 -5.09 8.70
C LEU A 69 11.31 -4.64 7.24
N CYS A 70 11.94 -5.39 6.34
CA CYS A 70 11.89 -5.11 4.90
C CYS A 70 10.45 -5.11 4.37
N LYS A 71 9.55 -5.85 5.03
CA LYS A 71 8.13 -5.88 4.68
C LYS A 71 7.43 -4.53 4.87
N LEU A 72 7.78 -3.79 5.92
CA LEU A 72 7.15 -2.50 6.23
C LEU A 72 7.49 -1.39 5.22
N ILE A 73 8.67 -1.46 4.60
CA ILE A 73 9.18 -0.40 3.73
C ILE A 73 8.27 -0.15 2.50
N PRO A 74 7.84 -1.17 1.74
CA PRO A 74 6.89 -1.00 0.64
C PRO A 74 5.42 -0.92 1.10
N GLU A 75 5.03 -1.57 2.23
CA GLU A 75 3.64 -1.61 2.68
C GLU A 75 3.14 -0.26 3.19
N ILE A 76 3.99 0.51 3.88
CA ILE A 76 3.59 1.80 4.44
C ILE A 76 3.16 2.79 3.34
N PRO A 77 3.96 3.09 2.31
CA PRO A 77 3.50 3.96 1.23
C PRO A 77 2.31 3.36 0.46
N ALA A 78 2.27 2.03 0.26
CA ALA A 78 1.14 1.38 -0.39
C ALA A 78 -0.18 1.62 0.37
N MET A 79 -0.17 1.52 1.70
CA MET A 79 -1.34 1.80 2.54
C MET A 79 -1.78 3.27 2.50
N LEU A 80 -0.83 4.20 2.55
CA LEU A 80 -1.14 5.63 2.54
C LEU A 80 -1.69 6.08 1.19
N VAL A 81 -1.04 5.70 0.10
CA VAL A 81 -1.41 6.12 -1.25
C VAL A 81 -2.70 5.45 -1.72
N SER A 82 -2.84 4.12 -1.55
CA SER A 82 -4.06 3.41 -1.98
C SER A 82 -5.32 3.98 -1.32
N ARG A 83 -5.22 4.39 -0.06
CA ARG A 83 -6.31 5.03 0.66
C ARG A 83 -6.66 6.40 0.11
N SER A 84 -5.69 7.12 -0.43
CA SER A 84 -5.87 8.49 -0.91
C SER A 84 -6.52 8.58 -2.30
N ILE A 85 -6.54 7.49 -3.05
CA ILE A 85 -7.20 7.47 -4.36
C ILE A 85 -8.71 7.46 -4.16
N GLY A 86 -9.37 8.43 -4.77
CA GLY A 86 -10.82 8.57 -4.75
C GLY A 86 -11.47 8.08 -6.05
N ASN A 87 -12.57 8.70 -6.41
CA ASN A 87 -13.27 8.39 -7.65
C ASN A 87 -12.52 8.97 -8.84
N ILE A 88 -12.59 8.27 -9.95
CA ILE A 88 -12.06 8.71 -11.24
C ILE A 88 -13.26 9.21 -12.06
N GLN A 89 -13.17 10.41 -12.52
CA GLN A 89 -14.24 11.06 -13.27
C GLN A 89 -13.72 11.68 -14.57
N THR A 90 -14.63 11.93 -15.50
CA THR A 90 -14.29 12.63 -16.74
C THR A 90 -13.76 14.02 -16.43
N SER A 91 -12.76 14.46 -17.18
CA SER A 91 -12.21 15.81 -17.10
C SER A 91 -13.09 16.85 -17.79
N PHE A 92 -14.09 16.42 -18.58
CA PHE A 92 -14.98 17.33 -19.30
C PHE A 92 -15.98 17.98 -18.36
N SER A 93 -16.12 19.30 -18.50
CA SER A 93 -17.16 20.09 -17.87
C SER A 93 -18.19 20.58 -18.90
N PRO A 94 -19.43 20.92 -18.48
CA PRO A 94 -20.42 21.52 -19.40
C PRO A 94 -19.93 22.79 -20.06
N ASP A 95 -18.99 23.50 -19.44
CA ASP A 95 -18.45 24.76 -19.96
C ASP A 95 -17.48 24.56 -21.14
N ASP A 96 -16.82 23.39 -21.23
CA ASP A 96 -15.89 23.07 -22.31
C ASP A 96 -16.59 22.97 -23.68
N PHE A 97 -17.87 22.62 -23.68
CA PHE A 97 -18.70 22.52 -24.90
C PHE A 97 -19.37 23.83 -25.29
N GLN A 98 -19.37 24.85 -24.42
CA GLN A 98 -19.97 26.17 -24.74
C GLN A 98 -19.04 27.08 -25.56
N ALA A 99 -17.74 26.82 -25.56
CA ALA A 99 -16.76 27.68 -26.23
C ALA A 99 -16.75 27.59 -27.76
N GLU A 100 -17.31 26.54 -28.39
CA GLU A 100 -17.29 26.33 -29.84
C GLU A 100 -18.48 26.98 -30.59
N ASN A 101 -19.51 27.47 -29.90
CA ASN A 101 -20.74 27.98 -30.50
C ASN A 101 -20.91 29.49 -30.42
N ILE A 102 -19.85 30.27 -30.39
CA ILE A 102 -19.92 31.73 -30.68
C ILE A 102 -19.86 31.91 -32.18
N ASN A 103 -21.03 31.89 -32.82
CA ASN A 103 -21.17 32.38 -34.18
C ASN A 103 -20.90 33.88 -34.15
N SER A 104 -19.79 34.30 -34.76
CA SER A 104 -19.29 35.67 -34.84
C SER A 104 -20.19 36.67 -35.63
N ASP A 105 -21.34 36.26 -36.11
CA ASP A 105 -22.22 37.09 -36.95
C ASP A 105 -23.59 37.45 -36.36
N THR A 106 -23.97 36.84 -35.24
CA THR A 106 -25.16 37.23 -34.49
C THR A 106 -24.93 37.02 -33.01
N ASP A 107 -25.06 38.06 -32.19
CA ASP A 107 -24.97 38.03 -30.73
C ASP A 107 -26.12 37.21 -30.08
N GLU A 108 -26.65 36.21 -30.75
CA GLU A 108 -27.63 35.28 -30.20
C GLU A 108 -26.89 34.06 -29.65
N ILE A 109 -26.91 33.93 -28.31
CA ILE A 109 -26.56 32.72 -27.60
C ILE A 109 -27.60 31.66 -28.03
N VAL A 110 -27.19 30.77 -28.94
CA VAL A 110 -27.96 29.58 -29.24
C VAL A 110 -27.77 28.65 -28.04
N ASP A 111 -28.76 28.58 -27.16
CA ASP A 111 -28.88 27.55 -26.13
C ASP A 111 -28.96 26.19 -26.86
N GLU A 112 -27.80 25.58 -27.19
CA GLU A 112 -27.81 24.17 -27.48
C GLU A 112 -28.24 23.45 -26.21
N PRO A 113 -29.08 22.41 -26.34
CA PRO A 113 -29.75 21.87 -25.17
C PRO A 113 -28.69 21.33 -24.19
N ARG A 114 -28.61 21.93 -23.00
CA ARG A 114 -27.84 21.45 -21.86
C ARG A 114 -27.98 19.93 -21.66
N ASP A 115 -29.09 19.36 -22.11
CA ASP A 115 -29.41 17.94 -22.10
C ASP A 115 -28.51 17.10 -23.02
N GLU A 116 -28.00 17.61 -24.15
CA GLU A 116 -27.11 16.84 -25.04
C GLU A 116 -25.70 16.77 -24.50
N VAL A 117 -25.18 17.89 -24.02
CA VAL A 117 -23.86 17.96 -23.38
C VAL A 117 -23.83 17.10 -22.12
N SER A 118 -24.87 17.18 -21.29
CA SER A 118 -24.98 16.32 -20.11
C SER A 118 -25.05 14.84 -20.47
N LYS A 119 -25.69 14.48 -21.60
CA LYS A 119 -25.70 13.09 -22.08
C LYS A 119 -24.33 12.60 -22.51
N ILE A 120 -23.54 13.42 -23.20
CA ILE A 120 -22.18 13.07 -23.63
C ILE A 120 -21.29 12.83 -22.40
N ILE A 121 -21.32 13.73 -21.43
CA ILE A 121 -20.57 13.61 -20.18
C ILE A 121 -20.99 12.34 -19.41
N ASN A 122 -22.29 12.04 -19.33
CA ASN A 122 -22.77 10.84 -18.67
C ASN A 122 -22.33 9.55 -19.36
N VAL A 123 -22.36 9.50 -20.70
CA VAL A 123 -21.88 8.35 -21.48
C VAL A 123 -20.38 8.15 -21.25
N GLN A 124 -19.60 9.24 -21.26
CA GLN A 124 -18.15 9.17 -21.00
C GLN A 124 -17.86 8.66 -19.58
N GLN A 125 -18.58 9.16 -18.58
CA GLN A 125 -18.45 8.68 -17.20
C GLN A 125 -18.85 7.21 -17.05
N GLU A 126 -19.90 6.75 -17.73
CA GLU A 126 -20.28 5.34 -17.73
C GLU A 126 -19.17 4.43 -18.26
N VAL A 127 -18.47 4.85 -19.32
CA VAL A 127 -17.32 4.10 -19.87
C VAL A 127 -16.18 4.05 -18.85
N ILE A 128 -15.84 5.17 -18.21
CA ILE A 128 -14.80 5.23 -17.17
C ILE A 128 -15.18 4.33 -15.98
N ASP A 129 -16.43 4.38 -15.56
CA ASP A 129 -16.94 3.53 -14.45
C ASP A 129 -16.92 2.03 -14.80
N GLN A 130 -17.23 1.68 -16.05
CA GLN A 130 -17.10 0.31 -16.54
C GLN A 130 -15.65 -0.17 -16.53
N ILE A 131 -14.70 0.66 -16.97
CA ILE A 131 -13.26 0.35 -16.91
C ILE A 131 -12.86 0.09 -15.46
N GLN A 132 -13.21 0.99 -14.53
CA GLN A 132 -12.91 0.84 -13.10
C GLN A 132 -13.49 -0.46 -12.53
N LYS A 133 -14.74 -0.76 -12.84
CA LYS A 133 -15.46 -1.95 -12.35
C LYS A 133 -14.88 -3.24 -12.92
N ASN A 134 -14.65 -3.31 -14.23
CA ASN A 134 -14.13 -4.49 -14.90
C ASN A 134 -12.69 -4.81 -14.48
N SER A 135 -11.92 -3.76 -14.13
CA SER A 135 -10.55 -3.87 -13.64
C SER A 135 -10.46 -4.12 -12.13
N HIS A 136 -11.58 -4.12 -11.39
CA HIS A 136 -11.59 -4.16 -9.92
C HIS A 136 -10.62 -3.13 -9.29
N LEU A 137 -10.46 -1.98 -9.93
CA LEU A 137 -9.37 -1.02 -9.69
C LEU A 137 -9.25 -0.59 -8.22
N ALA A 138 -10.37 -0.44 -7.51
CA ALA A 138 -10.39 -0.08 -6.10
C ALA A 138 -9.70 -1.12 -5.19
N LEU A 139 -9.63 -2.39 -5.60
CA LEU A 139 -8.95 -3.45 -4.87
C LEU A 139 -7.46 -3.55 -5.26
N GLU A 140 -7.13 -3.16 -6.50
CA GLU A 140 -5.80 -3.30 -7.07
C GLU A 140 -4.82 -2.20 -6.60
N HIS A 141 -5.30 -1.02 -6.16
CA HIS A 141 -4.43 0.11 -5.82
C HIS A 141 -3.31 -0.25 -4.85
N TRP A 142 -3.64 -0.95 -3.76
CA TRP A 142 -2.64 -1.35 -2.76
C TRP A 142 -1.60 -2.32 -3.33
N GLY A 143 -2.05 -3.33 -4.05
CA GLY A 143 -1.19 -4.32 -4.69
C GLY A 143 -0.26 -3.72 -5.74
N ASN A 144 -0.78 -2.81 -6.57
CA ASN A 144 -0.04 -2.11 -7.60
C ASN A 144 1.09 -1.26 -7.04
N ILE A 145 0.81 -0.48 -6.00
CA ILE A 145 1.81 0.37 -5.37
C ILE A 145 2.86 -0.47 -4.64
N LEU A 146 2.42 -1.52 -3.93
CA LEU A 146 3.30 -2.47 -3.28
C LEU A 146 4.27 -3.12 -4.28
N GLN A 147 3.73 -3.65 -5.39
CA GLN A 147 4.53 -4.34 -6.41
C GLN A 147 5.50 -3.38 -7.10
N GLN A 148 5.07 -2.16 -7.39
CA GLN A 148 5.91 -1.11 -7.96
C GLN A 148 7.09 -0.78 -7.04
N GLN A 149 6.86 -0.63 -5.74
CA GLN A 149 7.91 -0.37 -4.76
C GLN A 149 8.86 -1.55 -4.62
N LEU A 150 8.33 -2.77 -4.60
CA LEU A 150 9.09 -4.00 -4.41
C LEU A 150 9.97 -4.34 -5.62
N ASP A 151 9.40 -4.38 -6.80
CA ASP A 151 10.13 -4.74 -8.03
C ASP A 151 10.92 -3.57 -8.60
N GLY A 152 10.60 -2.35 -8.17
CA GLY A 152 11.15 -1.14 -8.74
C GLY A 152 10.46 -0.70 -10.02
N GLY A 153 9.27 -1.22 -10.30
CA GLY A 153 8.41 -0.83 -11.42
C GLY A 153 7.19 -1.71 -11.59
N LEU A 154 6.18 -1.18 -12.27
CA LEU A 154 4.91 -1.84 -12.57
C LEU A 154 4.52 -1.61 -14.03
N VAL A 155 3.87 -2.58 -14.61
CA VAL A 155 3.34 -2.53 -15.98
C VAL A 155 1.82 -2.44 -15.93
N GLY A 156 1.24 -1.52 -16.69
CA GLY A 156 -0.20 -1.45 -16.94
C GLY A 156 -0.50 -1.65 -18.42
N VAL A 157 -1.53 -2.42 -18.72
CA VAL A 157 -1.99 -2.70 -20.08
C VAL A 157 -3.50 -2.59 -20.14
N PRO A 158 -4.07 -1.77 -21.04
CA PRO A 158 -5.49 -1.86 -21.33
C PRO A 158 -5.77 -3.10 -22.18
N TRP A 159 -6.82 -3.80 -21.83
CA TRP A 159 -7.21 -5.03 -22.51
C TRP A 159 -8.68 -4.99 -22.90
N LEU A 160 -8.98 -5.38 -24.13
CA LEU A 160 -10.35 -5.47 -24.61
C LEU A 160 -10.64 -6.90 -25.05
N ASP A 161 -11.56 -7.56 -24.40
CA ASP A 161 -12.04 -8.90 -24.70
C ASP A 161 -13.58 -8.99 -24.62
N GLU A 162 -14.10 -10.21 -24.65
CA GLU A 162 -15.55 -10.49 -24.52
C GLU A 162 -16.15 -9.99 -23.20
N LYS A 163 -15.34 -9.80 -22.16
CA LYS A 163 -15.75 -9.27 -20.84
C LYS A 163 -15.80 -7.73 -20.80
N GLY A 164 -15.35 -7.10 -21.89
CA GLY A 164 -15.28 -5.65 -22.02
C GLY A 164 -13.88 -5.09 -21.80
N LEU A 165 -13.82 -3.75 -21.77
CA LEU A 165 -12.57 -3.03 -21.58
C LEU A 165 -12.17 -3.05 -20.12
N ARG A 166 -10.91 -3.41 -19.85
CA ARG A 166 -10.33 -3.47 -18.51
C ARG A 166 -8.85 -3.12 -18.52
N LEU A 167 -8.32 -2.80 -17.37
CA LEU A 167 -6.89 -2.58 -17.10
C LEU A 167 -6.31 -3.84 -16.46
N GLU A 168 -5.20 -4.32 -16.97
CA GLU A 168 -4.42 -5.40 -16.37
C GLU A 168 -3.09 -4.85 -15.87
N PHE A 169 -2.69 -5.30 -14.68
CA PHE A 169 -1.41 -4.94 -14.08
C PHE A 169 -0.50 -6.16 -14.07
N LYS A 170 0.76 -5.96 -14.41
CA LYS A 170 1.76 -7.01 -14.48
C LYS A 170 3.03 -6.57 -13.77
N ALA A 171 3.72 -7.54 -13.19
CA ALA A 171 4.99 -7.30 -12.54
C ALA A 171 6.07 -6.90 -13.55
N ARG A 172 7.14 -6.29 -13.08
CA ARG A 172 8.21 -5.74 -13.90
C ARG A 172 8.95 -6.78 -14.75
N ASP A 173 9.05 -8.03 -14.29
CA ASP A 173 9.80 -9.11 -14.97
C ASP A 173 9.27 -9.48 -16.35
N VAL A 174 8.06 -9.06 -16.68
CA VAL A 174 7.50 -9.28 -18.02
C VAL A 174 7.80 -8.16 -19.02
N TYR A 175 8.38 -7.04 -18.61
CA TYR A 175 8.53 -5.82 -19.42
C TYR A 175 9.90 -5.71 -20.06
N TYR A 176 9.97 -5.72 -21.38
CA TYR A 176 11.20 -5.61 -22.17
C TYR A 176 11.09 -4.49 -23.19
N PRO A 177 11.56 -3.26 -22.86
CA PRO A 177 11.51 -2.14 -23.79
C PRO A 177 12.49 -2.34 -24.95
N HIS A 178 12.13 -1.84 -26.11
CA HIS A 178 13.00 -1.82 -27.26
C HIS A 178 14.03 -0.69 -27.15
N ASP A 179 15.22 -0.90 -27.73
CA ASP A 179 16.34 0.07 -27.68
C ASP A 179 16.01 1.38 -28.41
N ASP A 180 15.10 1.34 -29.38
CA ASP A 180 14.62 2.50 -30.13
C ASP A 180 13.63 3.38 -29.36
N GLY A 181 13.11 2.89 -28.23
CA GLY A 181 12.09 3.56 -27.43
C GLY A 181 10.70 3.63 -28.07
N LEU A 182 10.52 2.97 -29.22
CA LEU A 182 9.26 2.98 -29.99
C LEU A 182 8.45 1.68 -29.81
N GLY A 183 8.93 0.76 -29.02
CA GLY A 183 8.24 -0.51 -28.80
C GLY A 183 8.57 -1.16 -27.47
N VAL A 184 7.79 -2.19 -27.18
CA VAL A 184 7.90 -3.01 -25.98
C VAL A 184 7.45 -4.45 -26.25
N ASP A 185 8.16 -5.40 -25.64
CA ASP A 185 7.72 -6.78 -25.57
C ASP A 185 7.27 -7.07 -24.13
N LEU A 186 6.08 -7.69 -23.97
CA LEU A 186 5.68 -8.32 -22.72
C LEU A 186 5.87 -9.83 -22.88
N ALA A 187 6.83 -10.40 -22.15
CA ALA A 187 7.20 -11.79 -22.24
C ALA A 187 6.93 -12.50 -20.91
N TYR A 188 6.11 -13.53 -20.91
CA TYR A 188 5.76 -14.31 -19.72
C TYR A 188 5.50 -15.77 -20.04
N GLU A 189 5.80 -16.62 -19.08
CA GLU A 189 5.60 -18.06 -19.20
C GLU A 189 4.12 -18.40 -19.00
N ILE A 190 3.62 -19.28 -19.85
CA ILE A 190 2.27 -19.85 -19.75
C ILE A 190 2.36 -21.37 -19.91
N GLU A 191 1.49 -22.11 -19.24
CA GLU A 191 1.37 -23.55 -19.37
C GLU A 191 0.06 -23.87 -20.11
N ILE A 192 0.19 -24.59 -21.20
CA ILE A 192 -0.95 -25.09 -22.01
C ILE A 192 -0.75 -26.59 -22.23
N ASP A 193 -1.73 -27.41 -21.89
CA ASP A 193 -1.71 -28.86 -22.07
C ASP A 193 -0.44 -29.54 -21.49
N GLU A 194 -0.05 -29.15 -20.25
CA GLU A 194 1.15 -29.66 -19.56
C GLU A 194 2.49 -29.28 -20.24
N GLN A 195 2.46 -28.33 -21.17
CA GLN A 195 3.64 -27.83 -21.87
C GLN A 195 3.90 -26.37 -21.52
N GLU A 196 5.17 -26.03 -21.29
CA GLU A 196 5.58 -24.65 -21.00
C GLU A 196 5.84 -23.88 -22.29
N TYR A 197 5.26 -22.69 -22.39
CA TYR A 197 5.46 -21.77 -23.49
C TYR A 197 5.87 -20.40 -22.98
N LEU A 198 6.65 -19.68 -23.78
CA LEU A 198 6.87 -18.25 -23.63
C LEU A 198 5.90 -17.50 -24.54
N HIS A 199 4.95 -16.79 -23.98
CA HIS A 199 4.08 -15.87 -24.71
C HIS A 199 4.72 -14.50 -24.76
N VAL A 200 4.89 -13.96 -25.95
CA VAL A 200 5.44 -12.62 -26.18
C VAL A 200 4.37 -11.80 -26.88
N TYR A 201 3.90 -10.76 -26.17
CA TYR A 201 3.07 -9.71 -26.75
C TYR A 201 3.95 -8.53 -27.08
N ARG A 202 4.03 -8.19 -28.37
CA ARG A 202 4.87 -7.11 -28.90
C ARG A 202 4.03 -5.94 -29.33
N GLU A 203 4.43 -4.76 -28.93
CA GLU A 203 3.97 -3.49 -29.44
C GLU A 203 5.12 -2.72 -30.09
N GLN A 204 4.90 -2.22 -31.30
CA GLN A 204 5.92 -1.47 -32.06
C GLN A 204 5.24 -0.34 -32.83
N VAL A 205 5.71 0.87 -32.66
CA VAL A 205 5.28 2.03 -33.48
C VAL A 205 6.08 2.07 -34.77
N VAL A 206 5.39 2.02 -35.90
CA VAL A 206 5.97 2.08 -37.24
C VAL A 206 5.24 3.16 -38.03
N ASN A 207 5.95 4.15 -38.50
CA ASN A 207 5.41 5.29 -39.30
C ASN A 207 4.26 6.05 -38.62
N GLY A 208 4.14 6.03 -37.31
CA GLY A 208 3.10 6.72 -36.56
C GLY A 208 1.88 5.83 -36.22
N ASP A 209 1.87 4.58 -36.67
CA ASP A 209 0.85 3.59 -36.38
C ASP A 209 1.40 2.54 -35.40
N LEU A 210 0.56 2.09 -34.47
CA LEU A 210 0.93 1.04 -33.52
C LEU A 210 0.60 -0.33 -34.10
N HIS A 211 1.62 -1.16 -34.21
CA HIS A 211 1.51 -2.57 -34.59
C HIS A 211 1.61 -3.43 -33.35
N THR A 212 0.65 -4.31 -33.14
CA THR A 212 0.66 -5.31 -32.06
C THR A 212 0.76 -6.71 -32.63
N ARG A 213 1.53 -7.57 -31.97
CA ARG A 213 1.70 -8.97 -32.39
C ARG A 213 1.84 -9.90 -31.19
N HIS A 214 1.11 -11.03 -31.24
CA HIS A 214 1.25 -12.15 -30.31
C HIS A 214 2.13 -13.22 -30.94
N MET A 215 3.14 -13.68 -30.19
CA MET A 215 4.06 -14.73 -30.58
C MET A 215 4.12 -15.77 -29.47
N LEU A 216 4.23 -17.04 -29.84
CA LEU A 216 4.34 -18.13 -28.89
C LEU A 216 5.61 -18.93 -29.20
N TYR A 217 6.38 -19.22 -28.18
CA TYR A 217 7.59 -20.01 -28.26
C TYR A 217 7.48 -21.21 -27.31
N LEU A 218 7.77 -22.39 -27.79
CA LEU A 218 7.87 -23.58 -26.98
C LEU A 218 9.15 -23.51 -26.12
N LEU A 219 9.02 -23.73 -24.82
CA LEU A 219 10.17 -23.81 -23.90
C LEU A 219 10.57 -25.27 -23.70
N ASN A 220 11.83 -25.58 -23.98
CA ASN A 220 12.37 -26.91 -23.69
C ASN A 220 13.02 -26.94 -22.29
N GLU A 221 13.43 -28.12 -21.81
CA GLU A 221 14.10 -28.30 -20.50
C GLU A 221 15.35 -27.42 -20.32
N SER A 222 16.02 -27.03 -21.40
CA SER A 222 17.19 -26.15 -21.40
C SER A 222 16.83 -24.66 -21.47
N ARG A 223 15.53 -24.33 -21.35
CA ARG A 223 15.00 -22.95 -21.48
C ARG A 223 15.30 -22.28 -22.82
N LYS A 224 15.64 -23.08 -23.86
CA LYS A 224 15.70 -22.58 -25.23
C LYS A 224 14.31 -22.53 -25.81
N THR A 225 14.11 -21.54 -26.65
CA THR A 225 12.81 -21.26 -27.27
C THR A 225 12.80 -21.75 -28.70
N GLU A 226 11.69 -22.31 -29.11
CA GLU A 226 11.39 -22.68 -30.49
C GLU A 226 10.09 -21.98 -30.89
N GLU A 227 10.08 -21.23 -31.99
CA GLU A 227 8.91 -20.48 -32.43
C GLU A 227 7.79 -21.42 -32.89
N VAL A 228 6.61 -21.25 -32.34
CA VAL A 228 5.42 -22.01 -32.71
C VAL A 228 4.80 -21.39 -33.96
N PRO A 229 4.41 -22.19 -34.97
CA PRO A 229 3.76 -21.67 -36.19
C PRO A 229 2.49 -20.87 -35.90
N GLU A 230 2.21 -19.85 -36.71
CA GLU A 230 1.08 -18.93 -36.48
C GLU A 230 -0.27 -19.62 -36.36
N ASP A 231 -0.54 -20.65 -37.20
CA ASP A 231 -1.81 -21.38 -37.18
C ASP A 231 -2.01 -22.17 -35.88
N GLU A 232 -0.93 -22.69 -35.31
CA GLU A 232 -0.93 -23.40 -34.04
C GLU A 232 -1.03 -22.38 -32.86
N THR A 233 -0.31 -21.29 -32.94
CA THR A 233 -0.38 -20.18 -31.98
C THR A 233 -1.81 -19.65 -31.85
N LYS A 234 -2.53 -19.45 -32.95
CA LYS A 234 -3.95 -19.02 -32.94
C LYS A 234 -4.83 -20.03 -32.18
N LYS A 235 -4.61 -21.31 -32.38
CA LYS A 235 -5.39 -22.37 -31.70
C LYS A 235 -5.09 -22.42 -30.20
N LEU A 236 -3.81 -22.37 -29.83
CA LEU A 236 -3.37 -22.46 -28.44
C LEU A 236 -3.78 -21.22 -27.62
N LEU A 237 -3.69 -20.03 -28.21
CA LEU A 237 -4.11 -18.78 -27.56
C LEU A 237 -5.62 -18.50 -27.68
N GLY A 238 -6.36 -19.26 -28.50
CA GLY A 238 -7.78 -19.01 -28.75
C GLY A 238 -8.07 -17.71 -29.48
N MET A 239 -7.11 -17.20 -30.27
CA MET A 239 -7.19 -15.91 -30.96
C MET A 239 -7.42 -16.10 -32.46
N ASN A 240 -8.28 -15.27 -33.05
CA ASN A 240 -8.51 -15.30 -34.50
C ASN A 240 -7.40 -14.59 -35.27
N GLU A 241 -6.87 -13.48 -34.70
CA GLU A 241 -5.83 -12.64 -35.28
C GLU A 241 -4.68 -12.47 -34.28
N LEU A 242 -3.45 -12.69 -34.74
CA LEU A 242 -2.24 -12.51 -33.94
C LEU A 242 -1.61 -11.13 -34.11
N GLU A 243 -1.90 -10.46 -35.23
CA GLU A 243 -1.40 -9.12 -35.53
C GLU A 243 -2.56 -8.16 -35.67
N LYS A 244 -2.38 -6.95 -35.14
CA LYS A 244 -3.33 -5.86 -35.26
C LYS A 244 -2.61 -4.54 -35.44
N VAL A 245 -3.15 -3.68 -36.31
CA VAL A 245 -2.61 -2.34 -36.54
C VAL A 245 -3.62 -1.32 -36.06
N TYR A 246 -3.15 -0.34 -35.31
CA TYR A 246 -3.94 0.77 -34.80
C TYR A 246 -3.45 2.07 -35.43
N PRO A 247 -4.12 2.54 -36.52
CA PRO A 247 -3.72 3.75 -37.25
C PRO A 247 -3.81 4.99 -36.37
N GLY A 248 -2.79 5.84 -36.43
CA GLY A 248 -2.75 7.10 -35.69
C GLY A 248 -2.36 6.97 -34.21
N ARG A 249 -2.15 5.76 -33.68
CA ARG A 249 -1.63 5.55 -32.33
C ARG A 249 -0.11 5.62 -32.34
N GLY A 250 0.43 6.81 -32.06
CA GLY A 250 1.87 7.09 -32.09
C GLY A 250 2.66 6.61 -30.87
N ARG A 251 2.04 5.85 -29.95
CA ARG A 251 2.69 5.33 -28.72
C ARG A 251 2.12 3.96 -28.33
N PRO A 252 2.88 3.13 -27.59
CA PRO A 252 2.38 1.88 -27.05
C PRO A 252 1.15 2.07 -26.15
N PHE A 253 0.30 1.03 -26.05
CA PHE A 253 -0.75 0.96 -25.04
C PHE A 253 -0.18 0.56 -23.68
N VAL A 254 0.89 -0.23 -23.68
CA VAL A 254 1.61 -0.62 -22.48
C VAL A 254 2.24 0.59 -21.82
N ILE A 255 1.86 0.85 -20.58
CA ILE A 255 2.41 1.93 -19.77
C ILE A 255 3.28 1.32 -18.67
N TYR A 256 4.49 1.84 -18.50
CA TYR A 256 5.42 1.41 -17.48
C TYR A 256 5.64 2.49 -16.42
N TRP A 257 5.49 2.12 -15.15
CA TRP A 257 5.71 3.01 -14.02
C TRP A 257 6.94 2.58 -13.21
N PRO A 258 8.10 3.22 -13.38
CA PRO A 258 9.32 2.91 -12.64
C PRO A 258 9.30 3.53 -11.24
N ASN A 259 9.92 2.84 -10.26
CA ASN A 259 10.21 3.39 -8.94
C ASN A 259 11.63 4.00 -8.92
N GLU A 260 11.77 5.22 -8.42
CA GLU A 260 13.07 5.91 -8.29
C GLU A 260 13.92 5.82 -9.57
N LYS A 261 13.34 6.18 -10.70
CA LYS A 261 14.03 6.18 -12.00
C LYS A 261 15.23 7.12 -12.00
N THR A 262 16.38 6.60 -12.42
CA THR A 262 17.61 7.37 -12.63
C THR A 262 18.21 7.06 -14.00
N PHE A 263 19.17 7.88 -14.46
CA PHE A 263 19.90 7.58 -15.70
C PHE A 263 20.64 6.25 -15.66
N MET A 264 21.11 5.83 -14.46
CA MET A 264 21.80 4.56 -14.26
C MET A 264 20.83 3.37 -14.18
N ASN A 265 19.60 3.63 -13.76
CA ASN A 265 18.56 2.62 -13.59
C ASN A 265 17.26 3.10 -14.26
N PRO A 266 17.20 3.04 -15.60
CA PRO A 266 16.04 3.57 -16.34
C PRO A 266 14.74 2.81 -16.09
N LEU A 267 14.84 1.54 -15.68
CA LEU A 267 13.69 0.72 -15.28
C LEU A 267 13.34 0.82 -13.78
N GLY A 268 14.01 1.73 -13.05
CA GLY A 268 13.76 1.92 -11.63
C GLY A 268 14.51 0.94 -10.71
N ILE A 269 14.31 1.11 -9.41
CA ILE A 269 15.04 0.41 -8.35
C ILE A 269 14.06 -0.06 -7.28
N SER A 270 14.25 -1.29 -6.76
CA SER A 270 13.53 -1.76 -5.57
C SER A 270 13.79 -0.86 -4.36
N CYS A 271 12.75 -0.54 -3.61
CA CYS A 271 12.89 0.20 -2.34
C CYS A 271 13.68 -0.55 -1.27
N LEU A 272 13.90 -1.86 -1.45
CA LEU A 272 14.67 -2.72 -0.55
C LEU A 272 16.16 -2.76 -0.86
N LYS A 273 16.59 -2.13 -1.96
CA LYS A 273 18.01 -2.15 -2.36
C LYS A 273 18.88 -1.53 -1.29
N GLY A 274 19.90 -2.30 -0.83
CA GLY A 274 20.85 -1.86 0.19
C GLY A 274 20.35 -2.01 1.64
N GLN A 275 19.18 -2.66 1.86
CA GLN A 275 18.68 -2.92 3.20
C GLN A 275 18.98 -4.36 3.70
N ASP A 276 19.40 -5.24 2.82
CA ASP A 276 19.66 -6.65 3.05
C ASP A 276 20.71 -6.91 4.15
N GLY A 277 21.84 -6.20 4.12
CA GLY A 277 22.87 -6.37 5.14
C GLY A 277 22.43 -5.97 6.55
N LYS A 278 21.60 -4.93 6.68
CA LYS A 278 21.04 -4.51 7.96
C LYS A 278 20.01 -5.52 8.46
N GLN A 279 19.18 -6.01 7.54
CA GLN A 279 18.18 -7.04 7.85
C GLN A 279 18.82 -8.34 8.33
N ASP A 280 19.91 -8.79 7.67
CA ASP A 280 20.67 -9.99 8.10
C ASP A 280 21.24 -9.79 9.50
N GLU A 281 21.85 -8.64 9.78
CA GLU A 281 22.44 -8.36 11.10
C GLU A 281 21.41 -8.28 12.22
N ILE A 282 20.21 -7.74 11.94
CA ILE A 282 19.08 -7.73 12.87
C ILE A 282 18.66 -9.16 13.21
N ASN A 283 18.42 -9.98 12.20
CA ASN A 283 18.01 -11.38 12.39
C ASN A 283 19.07 -12.17 13.16
N TRP A 284 20.33 -11.98 12.81
CA TRP A 284 21.44 -12.63 13.46
C TRP A 284 21.58 -12.23 14.93
N THR A 285 21.48 -10.92 15.22
CA THR A 285 21.57 -10.43 16.60
C THR A 285 20.45 -11.00 17.47
N LEU A 286 19.22 -11.05 16.97
CA LEU A 286 18.08 -11.65 17.68
C LEU A 286 18.29 -13.16 17.90
N THR A 287 18.74 -13.87 16.87
CA THR A 287 19.06 -15.30 16.95
C THR A 287 20.17 -15.57 17.96
N ARG A 288 21.25 -14.80 17.94
CA ARG A 288 22.37 -14.89 18.90
C ARG A 288 21.91 -14.61 20.31
N ASN A 289 21.05 -13.62 20.51
CA ASN A 289 20.47 -13.33 21.83
C ASN A 289 19.65 -14.52 22.34
N ALA A 290 18.81 -15.13 21.50
CA ALA A 290 18.04 -16.30 21.85
C ALA A 290 18.94 -17.50 22.23
N ILE A 291 20.00 -17.77 21.46
CA ILE A 291 21.01 -18.80 21.78
C ILE A 291 21.66 -18.50 23.13
N THR A 292 22.01 -17.25 23.39
CA THR A 292 22.66 -16.83 24.64
C THR A 292 21.71 -17.00 25.83
N PHE A 293 20.43 -16.62 25.67
CA PHE A 293 19.41 -16.85 26.71
C PHE A 293 19.18 -18.34 27.00
N GLU A 294 19.11 -19.15 25.94
CA GLU A 294 18.94 -20.61 26.12
C GLU A 294 20.13 -21.22 26.85
N ARG A 295 21.37 -20.85 26.49
CA ARG A 295 22.60 -21.39 27.11
C ARG A 295 22.84 -20.89 28.53
N ASN A 296 22.52 -19.63 28.81
CA ASN A 296 22.87 -18.95 30.06
C ASN A 296 21.66 -18.69 30.97
N GLY A 297 20.43 -18.95 30.49
CA GLY A 297 19.20 -18.77 31.27
C GLY A 297 19.06 -19.72 32.45
N LYS A 298 19.81 -20.82 32.46
CA LYS A 298 19.90 -21.74 33.62
C LYS A 298 21.12 -21.37 34.45
N PRO A 299 20.97 -21.08 35.75
CA PRO A 299 22.09 -20.80 36.62
C PRO A 299 23.03 -22.01 36.65
N ARG A 300 24.32 -21.76 36.49
CA ARG A 300 25.35 -22.80 36.66
C ARG A 300 25.72 -22.82 38.11
N ILE A 301 25.58 -23.99 38.72
CA ILE A 301 25.92 -24.21 40.11
C ILE A 301 27.23 -24.93 40.13
N ALA A 302 28.26 -24.32 40.70
CA ALA A 302 29.52 -24.96 40.99
C ALA A 302 29.46 -25.51 42.42
N ILE A 303 29.58 -26.81 42.57
CA ILE A 303 29.57 -27.51 43.87
C ILE A 303 30.89 -28.24 44.07
N SER A 304 31.28 -28.38 45.32
CA SER A 304 32.48 -29.16 45.67
C SER A 304 32.29 -30.64 45.29
N LYS A 305 33.41 -31.31 44.99
CA LYS A 305 33.38 -32.75 44.65
C LYS A 305 32.76 -33.60 45.76
N GLU A 306 32.93 -33.19 47.02
CA GLU A 306 32.41 -33.89 48.22
C GLU A 306 30.89 -33.82 48.28
N ILE A 307 30.30 -32.63 48.02
CA ILE A 307 28.85 -32.43 47.93
C ILE A 307 28.27 -33.20 46.75
N MET A 308 28.98 -33.20 45.61
CA MET A 308 28.52 -33.95 44.44
C MET A 308 28.49 -35.46 44.72
N ALA A 309 29.50 -36.00 45.38
CA ALA A 309 29.55 -37.42 45.77
C ALA A 309 28.39 -37.77 46.71
N ALA A 310 28.11 -36.95 47.72
CA ALA A 310 26.99 -37.15 48.64
C ALA A 310 25.61 -37.09 47.94
N LEU A 311 25.45 -36.22 46.93
CA LEU A 311 24.24 -36.13 46.10
C LEU A 311 24.08 -37.36 45.20
N GLN A 312 25.17 -37.87 44.64
CA GLN A 312 25.17 -39.09 43.83
C GLN A 312 24.82 -40.34 44.68
N GLU A 313 25.38 -40.44 45.90
CA GLU A 313 25.06 -41.51 46.83
C GLU A 313 23.57 -41.49 47.20
N ARG A 314 23.00 -40.32 47.51
CA ARG A 314 21.55 -40.16 47.75
C ARG A 314 20.69 -40.48 46.53
N ALA A 315 21.15 -40.11 45.36
CA ALA A 315 20.45 -40.43 44.11
C ALA A 315 20.44 -41.93 43.83
N GLN A 316 21.57 -42.59 44.12
CA GLN A 316 21.68 -44.03 44.04
C GLN A 316 20.75 -44.74 45.03
N GLU A 317 20.70 -44.28 46.29
CA GLU A 317 19.81 -44.83 47.30
C GLU A 317 18.32 -44.63 46.95
N ARG A 318 17.95 -43.49 46.43
CA ARG A 318 16.56 -43.11 46.19
C ARG A 318 16.00 -43.59 44.85
N TYR A 319 16.83 -43.59 43.84
CA TYR A 319 16.41 -43.84 42.45
C TYR A 319 17.15 -45.02 41.79
N GLY A 320 18.14 -45.61 42.46
CA GLY A 320 18.97 -46.66 41.88
C GLY A 320 19.86 -46.20 40.71
N ASP A 321 20.07 -44.88 40.56
CA ASP A 321 20.79 -44.28 39.45
C ASP A 321 21.49 -42.99 39.90
N GLU A 322 22.82 -42.99 39.91
CA GLU A 322 23.69 -41.89 40.36
C GLU A 322 23.52 -40.62 39.50
N SER A 323 22.98 -40.73 38.29
CA SER A 323 22.78 -39.60 37.39
C SER A 323 21.50 -38.80 37.69
N LYS A 324 20.57 -39.33 38.46
CA LYS A 324 19.28 -38.70 38.79
C LYS A 324 19.35 -37.83 40.04
N ILE A 325 20.15 -36.76 39.98
CA ILE A 325 20.25 -35.81 41.07
C ILE A 325 19.01 -34.92 41.12
N ASP A 326 18.29 -34.88 42.25
CA ASP A 326 17.17 -33.97 42.45
C ASP A 326 17.69 -32.61 42.91
N HIS A 327 17.31 -31.55 42.17
CA HIS A 327 17.69 -30.17 42.51
C HIS A 327 17.16 -29.73 43.89
N ARG A 328 16.13 -30.38 44.44
CA ARG A 328 15.60 -30.13 45.79
C ARG A 328 16.54 -30.60 46.90
N ASP A 329 17.39 -31.56 46.61
CA ASP A 329 18.38 -32.04 47.56
C ASP A 329 19.55 -31.05 47.75
N LEU A 330 19.69 -30.05 46.88
CA LEU A 330 20.63 -28.92 46.97
C LEU A 330 20.22 -27.86 48.02
N GLU A 331 18.98 -27.85 48.47
CA GLU A 331 18.47 -26.88 49.46
C GLU A 331 18.95 -27.21 50.91
N ILE A 332 19.58 -28.36 51.14
CA ILE A 332 19.96 -28.85 52.48
C ILE A 332 21.49 -28.93 52.58
N THR A 333 22.22 -27.92 52.22
CA THR A 333 23.68 -27.95 52.39
C THR A 333 24.11 -27.29 53.69
N THR A 334 24.77 -28.05 54.54
CA THR A 334 25.47 -27.54 55.67
C THR A 334 26.72 -26.81 55.25
N TYR A 335 26.93 -25.59 55.74
CA TYR A 335 28.14 -24.81 55.53
C TYR A 335 29.37 -25.55 56.01
N ASP A 336 30.40 -25.67 55.18
CA ASP A 336 31.73 -26.05 55.59
C ASP A 336 32.47 -24.82 56.14
N ASP A 337 33.35 -25.03 57.14
CA ASP A 337 34.09 -23.98 57.89
C ASP A 337 34.95 -23.04 56.98
N ASN A 338 35.21 -23.44 55.74
CA ASN A 338 35.94 -22.65 54.72
C ASN A 338 35.07 -21.78 53.79
N GLY A 339 33.76 -21.73 53.96
CA GLY A 339 32.88 -20.72 53.40
C GLY A 339 32.55 -20.77 51.89
N LYS A 340 33.00 -21.79 51.15
CA LYS A 340 32.75 -21.92 49.71
C LYS A 340 32.26 -23.32 49.29
N ALA A 341 31.18 -23.75 49.90
CA ALA A 341 30.60 -25.05 49.53
C ALA A 341 29.84 -25.02 48.19
N MET A 342 29.29 -23.88 47.82
CA MET A 342 28.52 -23.69 46.59
C MET A 342 28.68 -22.28 46.09
N GLU A 343 28.94 -22.11 44.80
CA GLU A 343 28.94 -20.83 44.11
C GLU A 343 27.93 -20.87 42.97
N VAL A 344 26.98 -19.95 42.98
CA VAL A 344 26.04 -19.77 41.86
C VAL A 344 26.69 -18.80 40.87
N ILE A 345 27.12 -19.31 39.74
CA ILE A 345 27.65 -18.53 38.64
C ILE A 345 26.47 -18.11 37.77
N GLN A 346 25.95 -16.92 38.04
CA GLN A 346 24.90 -16.32 37.23
C GLN A 346 25.50 -15.24 36.37
N ILE A 347 25.40 -15.42 35.06
CA ILE A 347 25.78 -14.39 34.09
C ILE A 347 24.61 -13.41 34.00
N ASP A 348 24.90 -12.13 34.14
CA ASP A 348 23.89 -11.09 33.94
C ASP A 348 23.50 -11.03 32.44
N ILE A 349 22.40 -11.72 32.12
CA ILE A 349 21.89 -11.88 30.76
C ILE A 349 21.45 -10.54 30.20
N THR A 350 21.05 -9.59 31.05
CA THR A 350 20.59 -8.27 30.63
C THR A 350 21.70 -7.43 29.95
N LYS A 351 22.97 -7.75 30.23
CA LYS A 351 24.14 -7.08 29.62
C LYS A 351 24.64 -7.74 28.34
N ILE A 352 24.11 -8.90 27.98
CA ILE A 352 24.60 -9.68 26.83
C ILE A 352 23.72 -9.43 25.58
N GLY A 353 22.44 -9.09 25.78
CA GLY A 353 21.50 -8.84 24.69
C GLY A 353 21.62 -7.41 24.17
N ASP A 354 22.14 -7.22 22.96
CA ASP A 354 22.26 -5.87 22.37
C ASP A 354 20.98 -5.50 21.60
N ILE A 355 19.89 -5.30 22.36
CA ILE A 355 18.61 -4.83 21.79
C ILE A 355 18.77 -3.38 21.28
N GLN A 356 19.67 -2.58 21.89
CA GLN A 356 19.91 -1.22 21.45
C GLN A 356 20.50 -1.20 20.03
N TRP A 357 21.45 -2.12 19.74
CA TRP A 357 22.01 -2.27 18.39
C TRP A 357 20.93 -2.61 17.35
N VAL A 358 20.01 -3.50 17.67
CA VAL A 358 18.87 -3.81 16.80
C VAL A 358 18.02 -2.56 16.54
N LYS A 359 17.70 -1.78 17.59
CA LYS A 359 16.95 -0.52 17.45
C LYS A 359 17.69 0.50 16.60
N ASP A 360 19.00 0.62 16.74
CA ASP A 360 19.80 1.55 15.95
C ASP A 360 19.84 1.14 14.47
N LEU A 361 19.98 -0.15 14.17
CA LEU A 361 19.87 -0.67 12.80
C LEU A 361 18.49 -0.43 12.19
N MET A 362 17.42 -0.65 12.98
CA MET A 362 16.05 -0.34 12.55
C MET A 362 15.90 1.13 12.19
N LYS A 363 16.39 2.04 13.04
CA LYS A 363 16.35 3.48 12.76
C LYS A 363 17.10 3.86 11.49
N LEU A 364 18.27 3.26 11.24
CA LEU A 364 19.03 3.48 10.02
C LEU A 364 18.26 3.00 8.78
N MET A 365 17.62 1.82 8.84
CA MET A 365 16.79 1.33 7.75
C MET A 365 15.62 2.27 7.44
N LEU A 366 14.90 2.70 8.47
CA LEU A 366 13.75 3.59 8.34
C LEU A 366 14.17 4.98 7.82
N MET A 367 15.30 5.50 8.30
CA MET A 367 15.82 6.80 7.86
C MET A 367 16.23 6.77 6.38
N GLU A 368 16.97 5.75 5.94
CA GLU A 368 17.40 5.61 4.54
C GLU A 368 16.21 5.41 3.58
N THR A 369 15.17 4.74 4.03
CA THR A 369 13.96 4.49 3.22
C THR A 369 12.91 5.58 3.34
N LYS A 370 13.23 6.68 4.04
CA LYS A 370 12.30 7.81 4.30
C LYS A 370 10.99 7.35 4.95
N THR A 371 11.08 6.36 5.84
CA THR A 371 9.94 5.83 6.57
C THR A 371 9.96 6.40 8.00
N SER A 372 8.84 6.89 8.47
CA SER A 372 8.74 7.46 9.82
C SER A 372 8.84 6.37 10.89
N GLU A 373 9.68 6.59 11.89
CA GLU A 373 9.82 5.69 13.04
C GLU A 373 8.48 5.53 13.80
N LYS A 374 7.69 6.59 13.87
CA LYS A 374 6.39 6.60 14.56
C LYS A 374 5.33 5.70 13.92
N VAL A 375 5.43 5.41 12.64
CA VAL A 375 4.56 4.41 11.99
C VAL A 375 4.77 3.04 12.61
N VAL A 376 6.00 2.72 12.99
CA VAL A 376 6.36 1.42 13.61
C VAL A 376 6.01 1.41 15.10
N ASP A 377 6.28 2.49 15.81
CA ASP A 377 5.98 2.65 17.24
C ASP A 377 4.47 2.57 17.53
N PHE A 378 3.63 3.00 16.59
CA PHE A 378 2.16 2.89 16.72
C PHE A 378 1.68 1.47 16.98
N TYR A 379 2.44 0.47 16.53
CA TYR A 379 2.14 -0.95 16.77
C TYR A 379 2.85 -1.52 18.00
N MET A 380 3.87 -0.84 18.53
CA MET A 380 4.77 -1.39 19.57
C MET A 380 4.51 -0.84 20.97
N GLU A 381 4.02 0.37 21.11
CA GLU A 381 3.76 0.98 22.41
C GLU A 381 2.26 1.09 22.68
N ASN A 382 1.77 0.30 23.65
CA ASN A 382 0.51 0.56 24.37
C ASN A 382 0.62 1.85 25.24
N THR A 383 1.28 2.88 24.75
CA THR A 383 1.29 4.19 25.41
C THR A 383 -0.08 4.79 25.26
N SER A 384 -0.73 4.93 26.42
CA SER A 384 -1.97 5.66 26.67
C SER A 384 -2.45 6.43 25.46
N THR A 385 -3.57 6.02 24.93
CA THR A 385 -4.37 6.70 23.93
C THR A 385 -4.84 8.06 24.42
N SER A 386 -3.89 8.98 24.67
CA SER A 386 -4.22 10.38 24.63
C SER A 386 -4.55 10.67 23.17
N ALA A 387 -5.76 11.13 22.92
CA ALA A 387 -6.21 11.51 21.59
C ALA A 387 -5.23 12.56 21.04
N GLN A 388 -4.25 12.09 20.25
CA GLN A 388 -3.34 12.97 19.55
C GLN A 388 -4.16 13.71 18.49
N SER A 389 -4.02 15.01 18.42
CA SER A 389 -4.65 15.83 17.38
C SER A 389 -4.17 15.40 15.99
N GLY A 390 -4.98 15.59 14.96
CA GLY A 390 -4.58 15.30 13.58
C GLY A 390 -3.25 15.96 13.17
N VAL A 391 -2.99 17.15 13.69
CA VAL A 391 -1.73 17.90 13.50
C VAL A 391 -0.53 17.17 14.12
N ALA A 392 -0.65 16.60 15.30
CA ALA A 392 0.43 15.84 15.92
C ALA A 392 0.74 14.57 15.13
N LYS A 393 -0.29 13.85 14.67
CA LYS A 393 -0.14 12.67 13.78
C LYS A 393 0.54 13.04 12.46
N PHE A 394 0.22 14.19 11.89
CA PHE A 394 0.85 14.67 10.66
C PHE A 394 2.36 14.86 10.86
N TYR A 395 2.80 15.52 11.94
CA TYR A 395 4.23 15.69 12.21
C TYR A 395 4.94 14.38 12.50
N ASP A 396 4.29 13.45 13.17
CA ASP A 396 4.84 12.12 13.45
C ASP A 396 5.05 11.27 12.18
N LEU A 397 4.22 11.47 11.16
CA LEU A 397 4.27 10.74 9.89
C LEU A 397 4.93 11.53 8.75
N PHE A 398 5.42 12.74 9.00
CA PHE A 398 5.81 13.71 7.97
C PHE A 398 6.71 13.14 6.87
N THR A 399 7.79 12.43 7.23
CA THR A 399 8.71 11.84 6.22
C THR A 399 8.05 10.78 5.35
N SER A 400 7.19 9.94 5.94
CA SER A 400 6.43 8.94 5.21
C SER A 400 5.37 9.56 4.31
N LEU A 401 4.77 10.69 4.73
CA LEU A 401 3.78 11.41 3.93
C LEU A 401 4.40 12.06 2.71
N ILE A 402 5.56 12.74 2.84
CA ILE A 402 6.27 13.31 1.68
C ILE A 402 6.62 12.23 0.64
N LYS A 403 7.12 11.07 1.11
CA LYS A 403 7.38 9.93 0.22
C LYS A 403 6.08 9.46 -0.45
N ALA A 404 5.01 9.32 0.32
CA ALA A 404 3.71 8.88 -0.19
C ALA A 404 3.11 9.88 -1.19
N GLU A 405 3.24 11.21 -0.96
CA GLU A 405 2.77 12.24 -1.89
C GLU A 405 3.51 12.18 -3.24
N GLN A 406 4.82 11.93 -3.22
CA GLN A 406 5.57 11.73 -4.46
C GLN A 406 5.04 10.50 -5.22
N ILE A 407 4.92 9.36 -4.55
CA ILE A 407 4.42 8.11 -5.14
C ILE A 407 2.98 8.29 -5.63
N GLN A 408 2.13 9.02 -4.88
CA GLN A 408 0.76 9.34 -5.26
C GLN A 408 0.70 10.11 -6.58
N SER A 409 1.51 11.16 -6.71
CA SER A 409 1.56 11.98 -7.93
C SER A 409 1.98 11.16 -9.15
N GLU A 410 2.97 10.29 -9.00
CA GLU A 410 3.42 9.40 -10.06
C GLU A 410 2.36 8.34 -10.41
N TYR A 411 1.66 7.79 -9.39
CA TYR A 411 0.60 6.80 -9.58
C TYR A 411 -0.62 7.38 -10.27
N ILE A 412 -1.01 8.61 -9.94
CA ILE A 412 -2.09 9.33 -10.61
C ILE A 412 -1.75 9.48 -12.09
N TYR A 413 -0.56 9.98 -12.40
CA TYR A 413 -0.11 10.13 -13.77
C TYR A 413 -0.12 8.78 -14.53
N PHE A 414 0.37 7.72 -13.90
CA PHE A 414 0.33 6.36 -14.46
C PHE A 414 -1.09 5.90 -14.78
N LEU A 415 -2.03 6.07 -13.84
CA LEU A 415 -3.44 5.71 -14.04
C LEU A 415 -4.10 6.55 -15.15
N GLN A 416 -3.85 7.87 -15.19
CA GLN A 416 -4.37 8.75 -16.23
C GLN A 416 -3.93 8.30 -17.62
N GLN A 417 -2.63 8.01 -17.80
CA GLN A 417 -2.09 7.52 -19.06
C GLN A 417 -2.65 6.14 -19.44
N LEU A 418 -2.87 5.28 -18.45
CA LEU A 418 -3.40 3.94 -18.69
C LEU A 418 -4.88 3.99 -19.09
N ILE A 419 -5.69 4.83 -18.40
CA ILE A 419 -7.10 5.01 -18.75
C ILE A 419 -7.25 5.73 -20.11
N GLU A 420 -6.40 6.73 -20.40
CA GLU A 420 -6.36 7.33 -21.74
C GLU A 420 -6.10 6.27 -22.83
N SER A 421 -5.16 5.36 -22.57
CA SER A 421 -4.88 4.24 -23.48
C SER A 421 -6.09 3.31 -23.64
N ALA A 422 -6.85 3.08 -22.57
CA ALA A 422 -8.09 2.31 -22.62
C ALA A 422 -9.20 3.05 -23.38
N LEU A 423 -9.37 4.34 -23.13
CA LEU A 423 -10.34 5.17 -23.87
C LEU A 423 -10.00 5.26 -25.35
N TRP A 424 -8.71 5.24 -25.71
CA TRP A 424 -8.29 5.16 -27.09
C TRP A 424 -8.75 3.86 -27.77
N LEU A 425 -8.64 2.72 -27.07
CA LEU A 425 -9.18 1.45 -27.55
C LEU A 425 -10.71 1.45 -27.65
N ALA A 426 -11.39 2.11 -26.72
CA ALA A 426 -12.84 2.28 -26.77
C ALA A 426 -13.25 3.14 -27.98
N ASN A 427 -12.59 4.30 -28.18
CA ASN A 427 -12.84 5.20 -29.31
C ASN A 427 -12.61 4.52 -30.67
N TYR A 428 -11.61 3.65 -30.78
CA TYR A 428 -11.34 2.90 -32.00
C TYR A 428 -12.52 2.00 -32.40
N ASN A 429 -13.29 1.49 -31.44
CA ASN A 429 -14.48 0.68 -31.68
C ASN A 429 -15.76 1.52 -31.71
N ASP A 430 -15.87 2.54 -30.91
CA ASP A 430 -17.00 3.48 -30.83
C ASP A 430 -16.49 4.94 -30.83
N PRO A 431 -16.58 5.62 -31.95
CA PRO A 431 -16.14 7.02 -32.06
C PRO A 431 -16.87 8.02 -31.15
N ALA A 432 -17.96 7.60 -30.49
CA ALA A 432 -18.68 8.44 -29.53
C ALA A 432 -17.90 8.62 -28.21
N VAL A 433 -16.97 7.71 -27.92
CA VAL A 433 -16.09 7.79 -26.74
C VAL A 433 -14.95 8.75 -27.02
N VAL A 434 -14.75 9.74 -26.16
CA VAL A 434 -13.70 10.74 -26.32
C VAL A 434 -12.42 10.27 -25.62
N ILE A 435 -11.26 10.57 -26.24
CA ILE A 435 -9.95 10.27 -25.68
C ILE A 435 -9.57 11.43 -24.75
N GLU A 436 -9.43 11.14 -23.46
CA GLU A 436 -9.08 12.13 -22.43
C GLU A 436 -8.15 11.54 -21.36
N GLU A 437 -7.51 12.42 -20.61
CA GLU A 437 -6.86 12.07 -19.35
C GLU A 437 -7.86 12.36 -18.21
N PRO A 438 -8.42 11.35 -17.53
CA PRO A 438 -9.49 11.56 -16.56
C PRO A 438 -8.96 12.26 -15.30
N GLU A 439 -9.84 12.94 -14.58
CA GLU A 439 -9.55 13.51 -13.28
C GLU A 439 -9.66 12.46 -12.17
N ILE A 440 -8.65 12.39 -11.31
CA ILE A 440 -8.64 11.47 -10.15
C ILE A 440 -8.81 12.30 -8.88
N LEU A 441 -9.94 12.13 -8.21
CA LEU A 441 -10.21 12.81 -6.96
C LEU A 441 -9.38 12.22 -5.83
N LEU A 442 -8.84 13.09 -4.97
CA LEU A 442 -8.00 12.68 -3.87
C LEU A 442 -8.74 12.75 -2.53
N LYS A 443 -8.45 11.77 -1.69
CA LYS A 443 -8.87 11.70 -0.29
C LYS A 443 -7.66 11.90 0.63
N SER A 444 -7.90 12.18 1.89
CA SER A 444 -6.82 12.26 2.89
C SER A 444 -6.12 10.90 3.07
N MET A 445 -4.80 10.90 3.05
CA MET A 445 -3.97 9.72 3.35
C MET A 445 -4.09 9.30 4.82
N ILE A 446 -4.22 10.28 5.72
CA ILE A 446 -4.35 10.04 7.16
C ILE A 446 -5.82 9.87 7.51
N PRO A 447 -6.19 8.81 8.26
CA PRO A 447 -7.55 8.72 8.77
C PRO A 447 -7.84 9.87 9.74
N ILE A 448 -8.75 10.74 9.34
CA ILE A 448 -9.29 11.77 10.20
C ILE A 448 -10.46 11.15 10.98
N SER A 449 -10.54 11.38 12.29
CA SER A 449 -11.68 10.91 13.05
C SER A 449 -12.94 11.62 12.55
N ARG A 450 -14.07 10.91 12.53
CA ARG A 450 -15.35 11.52 12.08
C ARG A 450 -15.69 12.79 12.88
N LYS A 451 -15.28 12.83 14.15
CA LYS A 451 -15.48 14.00 15.01
C LYS A 451 -14.64 15.18 14.54
N GLU A 452 -13.35 14.97 14.31
CA GLU A 452 -12.43 16.01 13.79
C GLU A 452 -12.89 16.54 12.42
N LEU A 453 -13.31 15.63 11.51
CA LEU A 453 -13.85 16.00 10.20
C LEU A 453 -15.08 16.91 10.33
N ILE A 454 -16.04 16.55 11.21
CA ILE A 454 -17.24 17.35 11.44
C ILE A 454 -16.88 18.71 12.08
N GLU A 455 -15.97 18.74 13.03
CA GLU A 455 -15.49 19.98 13.67
C GLU A 455 -14.79 20.90 12.66
N GLU A 456 -13.93 20.37 11.80
CA GLU A 456 -13.24 21.11 10.74
C GLU A 456 -14.23 21.67 9.71
N ASN A 457 -15.13 20.84 9.20
CA ASN A 457 -16.15 21.28 8.24
C ASN A 457 -17.10 22.31 8.83
N ASN A 458 -17.49 22.16 10.09
CA ASN A 458 -18.32 23.13 10.78
C ASN A 458 -17.59 24.47 11.00
N MET A 459 -16.30 24.40 11.30
CA MET A 459 -15.47 25.61 11.42
C MET A 459 -15.32 26.33 10.08
N ALA A 460 -15.09 25.59 8.99
CA ALA A 460 -15.03 26.12 7.64
C ALA A 460 -16.36 26.75 7.20
N TYR A 461 -17.49 26.16 7.55
CA TYR A 461 -18.80 26.72 7.31
C TYR A 461 -19.06 27.97 8.13
N THR A 462 -18.71 27.97 9.41
CA THR A 462 -18.91 29.12 10.31
C THR A 462 -18.03 30.32 9.94
N SER A 463 -16.83 30.06 9.37
CA SER A 463 -15.92 31.09 8.84
C SER A 463 -16.26 31.55 7.42
N GLU A 464 -17.39 31.11 6.86
CA GLU A 464 -17.85 31.46 5.50
C GLU A 464 -16.87 31.07 4.37
N THR A 465 -15.97 30.13 4.61
CA THR A 465 -15.02 29.62 3.62
C THR A 465 -15.56 28.40 2.84
N GLN A 466 -16.71 27.85 3.29
CA GLN A 466 -17.33 26.67 2.70
C GLN A 466 -18.86 26.81 2.73
N SER A 467 -19.50 26.36 1.64
CA SER A 467 -20.98 26.37 1.56
C SER A 467 -21.61 25.29 2.44
N LEU A 468 -22.90 25.46 2.78
CA LEU A 468 -23.69 24.48 3.54
C LEU A 468 -23.74 23.14 2.79
N GLU A 469 -23.99 23.18 1.49
CA GLU A 469 -24.04 22.00 0.64
C GLU A 469 -22.72 21.21 0.69
N THR A 470 -21.59 21.88 0.50
CA THR A 470 -20.27 21.26 0.58
C THR A 470 -20.00 20.67 1.97
N THR A 471 -20.47 21.32 3.02
CA THR A 471 -20.35 20.83 4.41
C THR A 471 -21.14 19.54 4.61
N ILE A 472 -22.38 19.47 4.12
CA ILE A 472 -23.22 18.27 4.20
C ILE A 472 -22.58 17.13 3.39
N ARG A 473 -22.11 17.37 2.17
CA ARG A 473 -21.42 16.39 1.33
C ARG A 473 -20.18 15.82 2.00
N ARG A 474 -19.31 16.66 2.53
CA ARG A 474 -18.07 16.24 3.20
C ARG A 474 -18.30 15.48 4.49
N ASN A 475 -19.33 15.85 5.26
CA ASN A 475 -19.69 15.15 6.49
C ASN A 475 -20.35 13.79 6.24
N ASN A 476 -20.92 13.58 5.04
CA ASN A 476 -21.65 12.36 4.67
C ASN A 476 -21.20 11.85 3.28
N PRO A 477 -19.96 11.41 3.12
CA PRO A 477 -19.37 11.05 1.82
C PRO A 477 -20.04 9.84 1.13
N ASN A 478 -20.82 9.05 1.88
CA ASN A 478 -21.53 7.88 1.37
C ASN A 478 -23.03 8.11 1.17
N ALA A 479 -23.51 9.34 1.33
CA ALA A 479 -24.91 9.66 1.12
C ALA A 479 -25.23 9.80 -0.38
N SER A 480 -26.43 9.37 -0.79
CA SER A 480 -26.90 9.57 -2.16
C SER A 480 -27.18 11.05 -2.44
N GLU A 481 -27.11 11.45 -3.70
CA GLU A 481 -27.40 12.82 -4.12
C GLU A 481 -28.81 13.27 -3.69
N GLU A 482 -29.79 12.37 -3.81
CA GLU A 482 -31.16 12.63 -3.38
C GLU A 482 -31.24 12.95 -1.89
N TRP A 483 -30.53 12.19 -1.05
CA TRP A 483 -30.49 12.44 0.40
C TRP A 483 -29.82 13.78 0.71
N ILE A 484 -28.76 14.16 -0.01
CA ILE A 484 -28.05 15.43 0.18
C ILE A 484 -29.00 16.61 -0.11
N GLN A 485 -29.74 16.54 -1.21
CA GLN A 485 -30.70 17.58 -1.60
C GLN A 485 -31.87 17.68 -0.60
N GLU A 486 -32.39 16.55 -0.11
CA GLU A 486 -33.40 16.54 0.94
C GLU A 486 -32.91 17.16 2.25
N GLU A 487 -31.68 16.85 2.66
CA GLU A 487 -31.10 17.36 3.90
C GLU A 487 -30.80 18.86 3.79
N LEU A 488 -30.31 19.31 2.64
CA LEU A 488 -30.13 20.73 2.36
C LEU A 488 -31.45 21.50 2.49
N ALA A 489 -32.53 21.01 1.87
CA ALA A 489 -33.84 21.61 1.95
C ALA A 489 -34.39 21.64 3.39
N ARG A 490 -34.14 20.60 4.19
CA ARG A 490 -34.53 20.56 5.62
C ARG A 490 -33.78 21.61 6.44
N VAL A 491 -32.46 21.70 6.30
CA VAL A 491 -31.64 22.68 7.04
C VAL A 491 -32.03 24.11 6.66
N GLU A 492 -32.29 24.39 5.39
CA GLU A 492 -32.78 25.70 4.94
C GLU A 492 -34.16 26.05 5.50
N ALA A 493 -35.08 25.09 5.54
CA ALA A 493 -36.40 25.29 6.13
C ALA A 493 -36.32 25.57 7.64
N GLU A 494 -35.43 24.88 8.37
CA GLU A 494 -35.20 25.12 9.80
C GLU A 494 -34.57 26.50 10.05
N LYS A 495 -33.61 26.95 9.23
CA LYS A 495 -33.05 28.30 9.32
C LYS A 495 -34.11 29.37 9.12
N THR A 496 -34.91 29.24 8.07
CA THR A 496 -36.00 30.18 7.76
C THR A 496 -37.04 30.23 8.87
N SER A 497 -37.33 29.08 9.49
CA SER A 497 -38.22 28.99 10.65
C SER A 497 -37.66 29.69 11.87
N ASN A 498 -36.37 29.48 12.17
CA ASN A 498 -35.68 30.12 13.31
C ASN A 498 -35.53 31.64 13.14
N ASP A 499 -35.25 32.12 11.93
CA ASP A 499 -35.17 33.54 11.61
C ASP A 499 -36.53 34.22 11.76
N SER A 500 -37.61 33.58 11.31
CA SER A 500 -38.96 34.10 11.50
C SER A 500 -39.36 34.15 12.99
N PHE A 501 -38.92 33.17 13.79
CA PHE A 501 -39.14 33.14 15.24
C PHE A 501 -38.32 34.21 15.99
N SER A 502 -37.11 34.50 15.55
CA SER A 502 -36.27 35.56 16.10
C SER A 502 -36.79 36.95 15.75
N LEU A 503 -37.31 37.14 14.53
CA LEU A 503 -38.02 38.36 14.12
C LEU A 503 -39.32 38.59 14.88
N MET A 504 -40.13 37.52 15.13
CA MET A 504 -41.33 37.64 15.97
C MET A 504 -40.97 38.00 17.42
N ARG A 505 -39.93 37.42 18.01
CA ARG A 505 -39.47 37.82 19.35
C ARG A 505 -38.95 39.25 19.37
N GLY A 506 -38.20 39.67 18.36
CA GLY A 506 -37.76 41.06 18.23
C GLY A 506 -38.93 42.03 18.12
N HIS A 507 -39.96 41.70 17.36
CA HIS A 507 -41.18 42.49 17.24
C HIS A 507 -42.02 42.57 18.56
N GLN A 508 -42.12 41.45 19.28
CA GLN A 508 -42.79 41.45 20.60
C GLN A 508 -42.02 42.25 21.63
N THR A 509 -40.69 42.19 21.64
CA THR A 509 -39.85 42.99 22.54
C THR A 509 -39.94 44.49 22.22
N ILE A 510 -39.97 44.87 20.93
CA ILE A 510 -40.15 46.26 20.50
C ILE A 510 -41.57 46.75 20.82
N GLN A 511 -42.63 45.93 20.65
CA GLN A 511 -43.98 46.30 21.07
C GLN A 511 -44.14 46.46 22.58
N GLN A 512 -43.49 45.63 23.39
CA GLN A 512 -43.46 45.81 24.86
C GLN A 512 -42.70 47.07 25.25
N PHE A 513 -41.63 47.44 24.52
CA PHE A 513 -40.87 48.67 24.80
C PHE A 513 -41.59 49.94 24.35
N MET A 514 -42.36 49.85 23.24
CA MET A 514 -43.17 50.98 22.73
C MET A 514 -44.53 51.13 23.43
N GLY A 515 -45.10 50.05 23.97
CA GLY A 515 -46.39 50.07 24.62
C GLY A 515 -46.45 50.65 26.04
N ASN A 516 -45.30 50.91 26.66
CA ASN A 516 -45.17 51.44 28.04
C ASN A 516 -44.73 52.90 28.13
N ARG A 517 -45.01 53.71 27.10
CA ARG A 517 -44.75 55.17 27.15
C ARG A 517 -46.02 55.98 26.98
N ASP A 518 -46.15 57.07 27.76
CA ASP A 518 -47.20 58.04 27.60
C ASP A 518 -47.04 58.87 26.30
N GLU A 519 -48.07 59.66 25.93
CA GLU A 519 -48.06 60.54 24.75
C GLU A 519 -46.89 61.56 24.72
N ASN A 520 -46.12 61.68 25.79
CA ASN A 520 -44.95 62.56 25.91
C ASN A 520 -43.61 61.79 25.94
N GLY A 521 -43.63 60.46 25.72
CA GLY A 521 -42.43 59.65 25.63
C GLY A 521 -41.80 59.18 26.95
N ASN A 522 -42.48 59.36 28.09
CA ASN A 522 -41.99 58.94 29.39
C ASN A 522 -42.50 57.53 29.77
N PRO A 523 -41.70 56.69 30.46
CA PRO A 523 -42.12 55.37 30.89
C PRO A 523 -43.23 55.48 31.92
N ILE A 524 -44.35 54.74 31.72
CA ILE A 524 -45.46 54.62 32.68
C ILE A 524 -44.97 53.76 33.83
N GLN A 525 -44.79 54.35 35.01
CA GLN A 525 -44.54 53.63 36.27
C GLN A 525 -45.85 53.03 36.76
N ASN A 526 -45.98 51.69 36.71
CA ASN A 526 -47.02 51.00 37.46
C ASN A 526 -46.63 50.94 38.93
N ASN A 527 -47.19 51.83 39.71
CA ASN A 527 -47.27 51.67 41.17
C ASN A 527 -48.27 50.51 41.45
N GLN A 528 -47.74 49.39 41.87
CA GLN A 528 -48.49 48.42 42.66
C GLN A 528 -48.19 48.78 44.11
N ASP A 529 -49.12 49.56 44.71
CA ASP A 529 -49.30 49.63 46.15
C ASP A 529 -50.13 48.41 46.58
N ASP A 530 -49.63 47.73 47.56
CA ASP A 530 -50.24 47.03 48.69
C ASP A 530 -51.66 46.49 48.60
N GLU A 531 -51.82 45.17 48.66
CA GLU A 531 -52.45 44.45 49.77
C GLU A 531 -52.13 42.96 49.77
#